data_a77a301cd674bc6432161a04902c3b73
#
_entry.id   a77a301cd674bc6432161a04902c3b73
#
_cell.length_a   1.000
_cell.length_b   1.000
_cell.length_c   1.000
_cell.angle_alpha   90.00
_cell.angle_beta   90.00
_cell.angle_gamma   90.00
#
_symmetry.space_group_name_H-M   'P 1'
#
loop_
_entity.id
_entity.type
_entity.pdbx_description
1 polymer ?
#
loop_
_entity_poly.entity_id
_entity_poly.type
_entity_poly.pdbx_seq_one_letter_code
_entity_poly.pdbx_strand_id
1 'polypeptide(L)'
;MKQAQYVPRRLTALWLAVLLVAAGIFPATSAWAGETIKVGGSGAAYALLSALAAAYREASPDMEIQLSSAPLGSSAGIRALAASRLDVAISGRELQPTDPSGLTGIELGRSPLAFVVNGPTGQDRLSHQDLIEIFLGQRKHWPNGSRIRLLLRPESDVDSKLVSALSPEIASALAAGRKRPGMAMAMDDLENAEILSRTPGALGTISSCQMNTMKLGLQQIAIEATVSATAGTDLASRSLSRPFVVIIKDGARPAVRHFVDFLLSAEAKRVMRDVKCPLGSAQ
;
A
#
# COMPACT_ATOMS: atom_id res chain seq x y z
N MET A 1 75.95 34.28 -40.14
CA MET A 1 74.74 35.07 -39.96
C MET A 1 73.57 34.17 -39.74
N LYS A 2 73.08 34.04 -38.49
CA LYS A 2 71.88 33.18 -38.10
C LYS A 2 70.76 34.18 -37.81
N GLN A 3 69.66 34.13 -38.61
CA GLN A 3 68.45 34.88 -38.35
C GLN A 3 67.65 34.14 -37.28
N ALA A 4 67.36 34.84 -36.19
CA ALA A 4 66.46 34.39 -35.18
C ALA A 4 65.02 34.70 -35.64
N GLN A 5 64.17 33.67 -35.79
CA GLN A 5 62.75 33.85 -36.08
C GLN A 5 62.03 34.24 -34.79
N TYR A 6 61.39 35.38 -34.83
CA TYR A 6 60.53 35.90 -33.74
C TYR A 6 59.16 35.31 -33.83
N VAL A 7 58.75 34.49 -32.83
CA VAL A 7 57.39 33.95 -32.69
C VAL A 7 56.61 34.88 -31.78
N PRO A 8 55.44 35.42 -32.20
CA PRO A 8 54.72 36.40 -31.41
C PRO A 8 54.00 35.66 -30.21
N ARG A 9 54.31 36.15 -29.03
CA ARG A 9 53.78 35.71 -27.71
C ARG A 9 52.26 35.81 -27.52
N ARG A 10 51.51 36.19 -28.52
CA ARG A 10 50.02 36.41 -28.40
C ARG A 10 49.14 35.20 -28.71
N LEU A 11 49.67 34.11 -29.23
CA LEU A 11 48.93 32.93 -29.57
C LEU A 11 48.84 31.90 -28.41
N THR A 12 49.74 31.97 -27.43
CA THR A 12 49.73 31.06 -26.28
C THR A 12 48.68 31.41 -25.21
N ALA A 13 48.23 32.68 -25.15
CA ALA A 13 47.22 33.11 -24.19
C ALA A 13 45.80 32.69 -24.58
N LEU A 14 45.50 32.49 -25.87
CA LEU A 14 44.16 32.06 -26.34
C LEU A 14 43.88 30.57 -26.06
N TRP A 15 44.91 29.72 -26.09
CA TRP A 15 44.75 28.30 -25.82
C TRP A 15 44.57 27.97 -24.35
N LEU A 16 45.09 28.77 -23.43
CA LEU A 16 44.88 28.62 -21.99
C LEU A 16 43.46 29.05 -21.56
N ALA A 17 42.85 30.02 -22.24
CA ALA A 17 41.48 30.45 -21.95
C ALA A 17 40.42 29.44 -22.43
N VAL A 18 40.68 28.71 -23.53
CA VAL A 18 39.75 27.67 -24.05
C VAL A 18 39.81 26.41 -23.21
N LEU A 19 40.93 26.07 -22.59
CA LEU A 19 41.04 24.91 -21.67
C LEU A 19 40.35 25.13 -20.34
N LEU A 20 40.21 26.37 -19.88
CA LEU A 20 39.50 26.68 -18.61
C LEU A 20 37.96 26.68 -18.75
N VAL A 21 37.41 26.87 -19.95
CA VAL A 21 35.95 26.83 -20.20
C VAL A 21 35.44 25.39 -20.42
N ALA A 22 36.31 24.47 -20.87
CA ALA A 22 35.95 23.06 -21.06
C ALA A 22 35.92 22.24 -19.75
N ALA A 23 36.46 22.77 -18.64
CA ALA A 23 36.45 22.08 -17.33
C ALA A 23 35.19 22.31 -16.49
N GLY A 24 34.21 23.08 -17.02
CA GLY A 24 33.00 23.49 -16.25
C GLY A 24 31.73 22.69 -16.49
N ILE A 25 31.74 21.67 -17.37
CA ILE A 25 30.58 20.81 -17.57
C ILE A 25 30.93 19.42 -17.01
N PHE A 26 31.14 19.34 -15.68
CA PHE A 26 30.92 18.09 -15.00
C PHE A 26 29.40 17.88 -14.95
N PRO A 27 28.87 16.74 -15.47
CA PRO A 27 27.48 16.37 -15.13
C PRO A 27 27.44 16.35 -13.61
N ALA A 28 26.45 17.03 -13.01
CA ALA A 28 26.18 16.93 -11.60
C ALA A 28 25.92 15.44 -11.33
N THR A 29 26.93 14.72 -10.84
CA THR A 29 26.77 13.36 -10.34
C THR A 29 25.68 13.44 -9.29
N SER A 30 24.62 12.65 -9.46
CA SER A 30 23.46 12.70 -8.59
C SER A 30 23.93 12.61 -7.14
N ALA A 31 23.60 13.63 -6.34
CA ALA A 31 24.01 13.78 -4.94
C ALA A 31 23.49 12.66 -4.02
N TRP A 32 22.89 11.60 -4.58
CA TRP A 32 22.18 10.55 -3.89
C TRP A 32 22.76 9.15 -4.12
N ALA A 33 23.94 9.05 -4.74
CA ALA A 33 24.57 7.75 -4.95
C ALA A 33 24.77 6.99 -3.63
N GLY A 34 24.12 5.82 -3.51
CA GLY A 34 24.20 4.96 -2.33
C GLY A 34 23.26 5.32 -1.17
N GLU A 35 22.29 6.24 -1.35
CA GLU A 35 21.30 6.51 -0.31
C GLU A 35 20.24 5.40 -0.23
N THR A 36 19.99 4.91 1.00
CA THR A 36 18.92 3.94 1.29
C THR A 36 17.69 4.65 1.86
N ILE A 37 16.50 4.32 1.34
CA ILE A 37 15.20 4.75 1.87
C ILE A 37 14.52 3.56 2.52
N LYS A 38 14.27 3.62 3.82
CA LYS A 38 13.58 2.59 4.60
C LYS A 38 12.07 2.79 4.53
N VAL A 39 11.36 1.81 3.98
CA VAL A 39 9.92 1.85 3.77
C VAL A 39 9.25 0.69 4.50
N GLY A 40 8.13 0.95 5.18
CA GLY A 40 7.36 -0.10 5.86
C GLY A 40 5.92 0.33 6.14
N GLY A 41 5.17 -0.49 6.89
CA GLY A 41 3.80 -0.18 7.29
C GLY A 41 2.79 -1.26 6.94
N SER A 42 1.70 -0.91 6.27
CA SER A 42 0.57 -1.82 5.96
C SER A 42 0.98 -2.97 5.05
N GLY A 43 0.69 -4.20 5.47
CA GLY A 43 0.93 -5.41 4.70
C GLY A 43 0.10 -5.51 3.42
N ALA A 44 -1.08 -4.88 3.38
CA ALA A 44 -1.91 -4.84 2.19
C ALA A 44 -1.25 -4.15 0.99
N ALA A 45 -0.31 -3.24 1.25
CA ALA A 45 0.46 -2.55 0.21
C ALA A 45 1.81 -3.23 -0.11
N TYR A 46 2.19 -4.28 0.62
CA TYR A 46 3.56 -4.81 0.59
C TYR A 46 3.97 -5.31 -0.81
N ALA A 47 3.12 -6.11 -1.46
CA ALA A 47 3.40 -6.62 -2.80
C ALA A 47 3.43 -5.49 -3.85
N LEU A 48 2.55 -4.49 -3.72
CA LEU A 48 2.56 -3.28 -4.54
C LEU A 48 3.86 -2.50 -4.34
N LEU A 49 4.28 -2.28 -3.10
CA LEU A 49 5.52 -1.57 -2.79
C LEU A 49 6.75 -2.28 -3.34
N SER A 50 6.76 -3.61 -3.35
CA SER A 50 7.85 -4.39 -3.95
C SER A 50 7.96 -4.12 -5.46
N ALA A 51 6.82 -4.07 -6.17
CA ALA A 51 6.79 -3.74 -7.60
C ALA A 51 7.22 -2.28 -7.86
N LEU A 52 6.73 -1.33 -7.05
CA LEU A 52 7.08 0.08 -7.17
C LEU A 52 8.55 0.34 -6.83
N ALA A 53 9.10 -0.35 -5.81
CA ALA A 53 10.52 -0.26 -5.47
C ALA A 53 11.41 -0.80 -6.59
N ALA A 54 11.00 -1.89 -7.26
CA ALA A 54 11.72 -2.41 -8.42
C ALA A 54 11.74 -1.39 -9.57
N ALA A 55 10.59 -0.81 -9.92
CA ALA A 55 10.50 0.21 -10.96
C ALA A 55 11.28 1.50 -10.60
N TYR A 56 11.23 1.92 -9.33
CA TYR A 56 12.02 3.07 -8.89
C TYR A 56 13.52 2.83 -9.01
N ARG A 57 13.99 1.62 -8.73
CA ARG A 57 15.42 1.27 -8.89
C ARG A 57 15.86 1.32 -10.35
N GLU A 58 14.99 0.96 -11.29
CA GLU A 58 15.28 1.10 -12.73
C GLU A 58 15.39 2.57 -13.14
N ALA A 59 14.51 3.44 -12.61
CA ALA A 59 14.52 4.88 -12.87
C ALA A 59 15.63 5.65 -12.11
N SER A 60 16.10 5.11 -10.98
CA SER A 60 17.08 5.74 -10.08
C SER A 60 18.06 4.69 -9.54
N PRO A 61 19.02 4.20 -10.37
CA PRO A 61 19.90 3.09 -10.02
C PRO A 61 20.79 3.33 -8.79
N ASP A 62 21.07 4.61 -8.50
CA ASP A 62 21.89 5.02 -7.35
C ASP A 62 21.13 5.01 -6.01
N MET A 63 19.84 4.68 -6.03
CA MET A 63 18.97 4.70 -4.86
C MET A 63 18.57 3.28 -4.46
N GLU A 64 18.58 2.99 -3.16
CA GLU A 64 18.10 1.73 -2.61
C GLU A 64 16.79 1.93 -1.84
N ILE A 65 15.77 1.13 -2.16
CA ILE A 65 14.55 1.04 -1.35
C ILE A 65 14.64 -0.22 -0.50
N GLN A 66 14.75 -0.04 0.80
CA GLN A 66 14.74 -1.13 1.78
C GLN A 66 13.34 -1.27 2.38
N LEU A 67 12.63 -2.32 2.00
CA LEU A 67 11.35 -2.66 2.62
C LEU A 67 11.58 -3.33 3.98
N SER A 68 10.70 -3.06 4.96
CA SER A 68 10.73 -3.78 6.24
C SER A 68 10.57 -5.29 5.99
N SER A 69 11.27 -6.12 6.77
CA SER A 69 11.27 -7.58 6.60
C SER A 69 9.88 -8.21 6.85
N ALA A 70 9.02 -7.54 7.60
CA ALA A 70 7.65 -7.95 7.88
C ALA A 70 6.72 -6.73 7.91
N PRO A 71 5.41 -6.92 7.67
CA PRO A 71 4.42 -5.88 7.83
C PRO A 71 4.37 -5.39 9.28
N LEU A 72 4.33 -4.08 9.45
CA LEU A 72 4.19 -3.46 10.77
C LEU A 72 2.72 -3.12 11.09
N GLY A 73 1.86 -3.07 10.05
CA GLY A 73 0.55 -2.44 10.11
C GLY A 73 0.63 -0.91 10.12
N SER A 74 -0.50 -0.25 9.88
CA SER A 74 -0.55 1.21 9.72
C SER A 74 -0.05 1.96 10.96
N SER A 75 -0.60 1.67 12.13
CA SER A 75 -0.28 2.41 13.36
C SER A 75 1.16 2.20 13.83
N ALA A 76 1.71 0.98 13.72
CA ALA A 76 3.09 0.72 14.09
C ALA A 76 4.08 1.31 13.06
N GLY A 77 3.74 1.29 11.76
CA GLY A 77 4.50 1.95 10.72
C GLY A 77 4.61 3.46 10.95
N ILE A 78 3.50 4.13 11.29
CA ILE A 78 3.48 5.56 11.64
C ILE A 78 4.39 5.85 12.83
N ARG A 79 4.31 5.04 13.90
CA ARG A 79 5.21 5.21 15.07
C ARG A 79 6.67 4.94 14.72
N ALA A 80 6.96 3.96 13.87
CA ALA A 80 8.32 3.66 13.43
C ALA A 80 8.92 4.81 12.60
N LEU A 81 8.11 5.44 11.73
CA LEU A 81 8.47 6.65 11.00
C LEU A 81 8.75 7.82 11.96
N ALA A 82 7.86 8.09 12.90
CA ALA A 82 8.07 9.16 13.91
C ALA A 82 9.38 8.96 14.68
N ALA A 83 9.70 7.71 15.04
CA ALA A 83 10.93 7.32 15.72
C ALA A 83 12.17 7.23 14.80
N SER A 84 12.12 7.68 13.55
CA SER A 84 13.19 7.61 12.52
C SER A 84 13.73 6.19 12.25
N ARG A 85 12.91 5.16 12.49
CA ARG A 85 13.23 3.78 12.10
C ARG A 85 12.86 3.49 10.64
N LEU A 86 11.93 4.27 10.11
CA LEU A 86 11.55 4.33 8.71
C LEU A 86 11.75 5.76 8.18
N ASP A 87 11.92 5.89 6.88
CA ASP A 87 11.91 7.15 6.14
C ASP A 87 10.53 7.43 5.54
N VAL A 88 9.81 6.35 5.18
CA VAL A 88 8.45 6.39 4.62
C VAL A 88 7.60 5.31 5.29
N ALA A 89 6.41 5.67 5.73
CA ALA A 89 5.40 4.69 6.14
C ALA A 89 4.26 4.63 5.14
N ILE A 90 3.79 3.41 4.81
CA ILE A 90 2.55 3.22 4.05
C ILE A 90 1.46 2.80 5.01
N SER A 91 0.37 3.53 4.99
CA SER A 91 -0.78 3.31 5.87
C SER A 91 -2.02 2.94 5.08
N GLY A 92 -2.83 2.03 5.61
CA GLY A 92 -4.19 1.73 5.12
C GLY A 92 -5.25 2.66 5.70
N ARG A 93 -4.87 3.72 6.38
CA ARG A 93 -5.73 4.76 6.94
C ARG A 93 -5.06 6.13 6.90
N GLU A 94 -5.84 7.16 6.94
CA GLU A 94 -5.34 8.52 7.12
C GLU A 94 -4.70 8.73 8.50
N LEU A 95 -3.91 9.82 8.62
CA LEU A 95 -3.40 10.28 9.91
C LEU A 95 -4.57 10.70 10.81
N GLN A 96 -4.47 10.38 12.08
CA GLN A 96 -5.45 10.71 13.12
C GLN A 96 -4.85 11.74 14.09
N PRO A 97 -5.69 12.53 14.77
CA PRO A 97 -5.19 13.49 15.78
C PRO A 97 -4.36 12.87 16.90
N THR A 98 -4.50 11.57 17.12
CA THR A 98 -3.74 10.78 18.13
C THR A 98 -2.41 10.26 17.60
N ASP A 99 -2.13 10.38 16.30
CA ASP A 99 -0.83 10.01 15.74
C ASP A 99 0.24 11.06 16.10
N PRO A 100 1.53 10.70 16.08
CA PRO A 100 2.61 11.66 16.33
C PRO A 100 2.54 12.88 15.40
N SER A 101 2.83 14.06 15.91
CA SER A 101 2.93 15.31 15.14
C SER A 101 4.17 15.33 14.22
N GLY A 102 4.24 16.30 13.32
CA GLY A 102 5.38 16.47 12.40
C GLY A 102 5.40 15.44 11.28
N LEU A 103 4.23 14.93 10.90
CA LEU A 103 4.05 13.97 9.82
C LEU A 103 3.06 14.51 8.79
N THR A 104 3.38 14.28 7.52
CA THR A 104 2.50 14.59 6.39
C THR A 104 2.06 13.30 5.70
N GLY A 105 0.72 13.15 5.50
CA GLY A 105 0.11 12.04 4.77
C GLY A 105 -0.30 12.47 3.36
N ILE A 106 0.03 11.66 2.36
CA ILE A 106 -0.31 11.87 0.95
C ILE A 106 -1.04 10.62 0.46
N GLU A 107 -2.30 10.75 0.09
CA GLU A 107 -3.08 9.61 -0.42
C GLU A 107 -2.64 9.26 -1.84
N LEU A 108 -2.19 8.01 -2.04
CA LEU A 108 -1.90 7.45 -3.38
C LEU A 108 -3.18 7.08 -4.12
N GLY A 109 -4.22 6.79 -3.38
CA GLY A 109 -5.52 6.36 -3.85
C GLY A 109 -6.13 5.30 -2.93
N ARG A 110 -7.24 4.71 -3.37
CA ARG A 110 -8.04 3.78 -2.56
C ARG A 110 -8.16 2.43 -3.22
N SER A 111 -8.08 1.37 -2.43
CA SER A 111 -8.32 -0.01 -2.85
C SER A 111 -9.63 -0.52 -2.27
N PRO A 112 -10.54 -1.08 -3.08
CA PRO A 112 -11.72 -1.76 -2.54
C PRO A 112 -11.34 -2.86 -1.56
N LEU A 113 -12.11 -3.00 -0.49
CA LEU A 113 -12.07 -4.15 0.41
C LEU A 113 -13.06 -5.19 -0.10
N ALA A 114 -12.59 -6.38 -0.42
CA ALA A 114 -13.41 -7.48 -0.89
C ALA A 114 -13.66 -8.50 0.23
N PHE A 115 -14.89 -8.99 0.32
CA PHE A 115 -15.13 -10.28 0.95
C PHE A 115 -14.72 -11.38 -0.02
N VAL A 116 -13.98 -12.36 0.47
CA VAL A 116 -13.42 -13.42 -0.36
C VAL A 116 -13.64 -14.79 0.25
N VAL A 117 -13.73 -15.78 -0.62
CA VAL A 117 -13.86 -17.17 -0.25
C VAL A 117 -12.80 -18.00 -0.95
N ASN A 118 -12.38 -19.09 -0.31
CA ASN A 118 -11.46 -20.05 -0.90
C ASN A 118 -12.24 -21.27 -1.39
N GLY A 119 -12.40 -21.38 -2.71
CA GLY A 119 -13.09 -22.45 -3.39
C GLY A 119 -14.59 -22.20 -3.59
N PRO A 120 -15.28 -23.12 -4.27
CA PRO A 120 -16.69 -22.97 -4.61
C PRO A 120 -17.57 -23.01 -3.36
N THR A 121 -18.57 -22.15 -3.30
CA THR A 121 -19.53 -22.05 -2.17
C THR A 121 -20.94 -22.44 -2.56
N GLY A 122 -21.26 -22.42 -3.85
CA GLY A 122 -22.63 -22.59 -4.36
C GLY A 122 -23.43 -21.28 -4.32
N GLN A 123 -22.80 -20.15 -4.00
CA GLN A 123 -23.40 -18.81 -4.08
C GLN A 123 -22.33 -17.76 -4.35
N ASP A 124 -22.74 -16.64 -4.92
CA ASP A 124 -21.87 -15.52 -5.32
C ASP A 124 -22.09 -14.24 -4.52
N ARG A 125 -23.09 -14.26 -3.61
CA ARG A 125 -23.43 -13.11 -2.76
C ARG A 125 -23.86 -13.53 -1.37
N LEU A 126 -23.71 -12.62 -0.42
CA LEU A 126 -24.20 -12.71 0.94
C LEU A 126 -25.09 -11.50 1.26
N SER A 127 -26.22 -11.74 1.89
CA SER A 127 -27.00 -10.67 2.51
C SER A 127 -26.35 -10.19 3.82
N HIS A 128 -26.78 -9.07 4.35
CA HIS A 128 -26.36 -8.61 5.68
C HIS A 128 -26.74 -9.62 6.75
N GLN A 129 -27.91 -10.27 6.63
CA GLN A 129 -28.36 -11.30 7.55
C GLN A 129 -27.43 -12.53 7.49
N ASP A 130 -27.01 -12.96 6.31
CA ASP A 130 -26.03 -14.04 6.15
C ASP A 130 -24.73 -13.75 6.89
N LEU A 131 -24.21 -12.51 6.76
CA LEU A 131 -22.99 -12.11 7.46
C LEU A 131 -23.15 -12.15 8.98
N ILE A 132 -24.28 -11.64 9.50
CA ILE A 132 -24.60 -11.66 10.92
C ILE A 132 -24.62 -13.11 11.43
N GLU A 133 -25.35 -14.02 10.75
CA GLU A 133 -25.42 -15.42 11.11
C GLU A 133 -24.07 -16.13 11.06
N ILE A 134 -23.23 -15.82 10.08
CA ILE A 134 -21.87 -16.35 9.96
C ILE A 134 -21.00 -15.84 11.10
N PHE A 135 -21.02 -14.55 11.41
CA PHE A 135 -20.23 -13.98 12.51
C PHE A 135 -20.66 -14.57 13.86
N LEU A 136 -21.96 -14.73 14.08
CA LEU A 136 -22.49 -15.36 15.30
C LEU A 136 -22.26 -16.88 15.32
N GLY A 137 -21.90 -17.52 14.19
CA GLY A 137 -21.70 -18.96 14.07
C GLY A 137 -22.99 -19.77 14.02
N GLN A 138 -24.07 -19.13 13.67
CA GLN A 138 -25.37 -19.75 13.44
C GLN A 138 -25.36 -20.47 12.07
N ARG A 139 -24.86 -19.79 11.02
CA ARG A 139 -24.62 -20.38 9.72
C ARG A 139 -23.19 -20.94 9.62
N LYS A 140 -23.09 -22.28 9.49
CA LYS A 140 -21.80 -23.01 9.54
C LYS A 140 -21.39 -23.64 8.23
N HIS A 141 -22.27 -23.69 7.23
CA HIS A 141 -22.04 -24.35 5.95
C HIS A 141 -22.44 -23.45 4.78
N TRP A 142 -21.71 -23.58 3.72
CA TRP A 142 -22.04 -23.04 2.41
C TRP A 142 -23.19 -23.83 1.78
N PRO A 143 -23.92 -23.29 0.77
CA PRO A 143 -25.00 -24.04 0.09
C PRO A 143 -24.56 -25.37 -0.52
N ASN A 144 -23.30 -25.49 -0.94
CA ASN A 144 -22.74 -26.74 -1.44
C ASN A 144 -22.37 -27.75 -0.35
N GLY A 145 -22.69 -27.49 0.90
CA GLY A 145 -22.46 -28.36 2.06
C GLY A 145 -21.06 -28.23 2.68
N SER A 146 -20.11 -27.51 2.05
CA SER A 146 -18.80 -27.29 2.63
C SER A 146 -18.84 -26.36 3.85
N ARG A 147 -17.91 -26.58 4.79
CA ARG A 147 -17.88 -25.80 6.04
C ARG A 147 -17.39 -24.39 5.82
N ILE A 148 -18.08 -23.39 6.38
CA ILE A 148 -17.60 -22.01 6.47
C ILE A 148 -16.48 -21.94 7.53
N ARG A 149 -15.30 -21.49 7.12
CA ARG A 149 -14.15 -21.22 8.00
C ARG A 149 -13.91 -19.72 8.04
N LEU A 150 -14.59 -19.08 9.01
CA LEU A 150 -14.50 -17.64 9.18
C LEU A 150 -13.11 -17.26 9.70
N LEU A 151 -12.41 -16.37 8.98
CA LEU A 151 -11.17 -15.73 9.40
C LEU A 151 -11.45 -14.28 9.75
N LEU A 152 -11.12 -13.88 10.97
CA LEU A 152 -11.32 -12.53 11.48
C LEU A 152 -10.00 -11.76 11.58
N ARG A 153 -10.14 -10.43 11.69
CA ARG A 153 -9.06 -9.49 11.97
C ARG A 153 -9.26 -8.88 13.36
N PRO A 154 -8.20 -8.41 14.04
CA PRO A 154 -8.32 -7.66 15.28
C PRO A 154 -9.28 -6.46 15.16
N GLU A 155 -9.90 -6.06 16.25
CA GLU A 155 -10.82 -4.92 16.25
C GLU A 155 -10.15 -3.61 15.82
N SER A 156 -8.86 -3.45 16.16
CA SER A 156 -8.06 -2.28 15.78
C SER A 156 -7.69 -2.23 14.30
N ASP A 157 -7.86 -3.33 13.57
CA ASP A 157 -7.51 -3.45 12.16
C ASP A 157 -8.43 -2.61 11.27
N VAL A 158 -7.88 -2.12 10.15
CA VAL A 158 -8.62 -1.27 9.20
C VAL A 158 -9.80 -2.00 8.59
N ASP A 159 -9.63 -3.26 8.17
CA ASP A 159 -10.69 -4.04 7.54
C ASP A 159 -11.84 -4.29 8.52
N SER A 160 -11.51 -4.58 9.79
CA SER A 160 -12.51 -4.74 10.86
C SER A 160 -13.35 -3.49 11.06
N LYS A 161 -12.71 -2.32 11.02
CA LYS A 161 -13.41 -1.03 11.15
C LYS A 161 -14.32 -0.77 9.97
N LEU A 162 -13.85 -1.04 8.74
CA LEU A 162 -14.64 -0.90 7.52
C LEU A 162 -15.87 -1.83 7.52
N VAL A 163 -15.68 -3.11 7.91
CA VAL A 163 -16.80 -4.07 8.03
C VAL A 163 -17.79 -3.64 9.12
N SER A 164 -17.29 -3.18 10.27
CA SER A 164 -18.15 -2.67 11.35
C SER A 164 -18.96 -1.44 10.95
N ALA A 165 -18.47 -0.64 10.00
CA ALA A 165 -19.17 0.55 9.52
C ALA A 165 -20.34 0.22 8.57
N LEU A 166 -20.52 -1.03 8.13
CA LEU A 166 -21.64 -1.43 7.28
C LEU A 166 -22.99 -1.27 7.99
N SER A 167 -23.10 -1.69 9.24
CA SER A 167 -24.26 -1.44 10.11
C SER A 167 -23.94 -1.71 11.58
N PRO A 168 -24.72 -1.16 12.53
CA PRO A 168 -24.59 -1.44 13.95
C PRO A 168 -24.75 -2.95 14.28
N GLU A 169 -25.64 -3.64 13.57
CA GLU A 169 -25.91 -5.06 13.75
C GLU A 169 -24.71 -5.91 13.32
N ILE A 170 -24.10 -5.59 12.16
CA ILE A 170 -22.86 -6.21 11.69
C ILE A 170 -21.72 -5.94 12.67
N ALA A 171 -21.57 -4.72 13.16
CA ALA A 171 -20.55 -4.37 14.16
C ALA A 171 -20.71 -5.22 15.43
N SER A 172 -21.94 -5.35 15.94
CA SER A 172 -22.25 -6.15 17.11
C SER A 172 -21.96 -7.64 16.87
N ALA A 173 -22.42 -8.19 15.74
CA ALA A 173 -22.18 -9.59 15.39
C ALA A 173 -20.69 -9.90 15.20
N LEU A 174 -19.94 -9.01 14.57
CA LEU A 174 -18.49 -9.14 14.39
C LEU A 174 -17.75 -9.10 15.72
N ALA A 175 -18.13 -8.21 16.65
CA ALA A 175 -17.56 -8.14 17.99
C ALA A 175 -17.87 -9.43 18.79
N ALA A 176 -19.09 -9.95 18.71
CA ALA A 176 -19.48 -11.23 19.32
C ALA A 176 -18.69 -12.39 18.67
N GLY A 177 -18.54 -12.38 17.36
CA GLY A 177 -17.81 -13.38 16.60
C GLY A 177 -16.38 -13.55 17.07
N ARG A 178 -15.66 -12.43 17.35
CA ARG A 178 -14.28 -12.46 17.87
C ARG A 178 -14.15 -13.13 19.24
N LYS A 179 -15.22 -13.11 20.05
CA LYS A 179 -15.23 -13.70 21.40
C LYS A 179 -15.56 -15.18 21.39
N ARG A 180 -15.95 -15.75 20.24
CA ARG A 180 -16.28 -17.18 20.16
C ARG A 180 -15.02 -18.02 20.36
N PRO A 181 -15.12 -19.12 21.15
CA PRO A 181 -13.99 -20.05 21.34
C PRO A 181 -13.46 -20.61 20.01
N GLY A 182 -12.13 -20.63 19.84
CA GLY A 182 -11.49 -21.24 18.67
C GLY A 182 -11.62 -20.44 17.37
N MET A 183 -11.99 -19.17 17.44
CA MET A 183 -12.03 -18.33 16.25
C MET A 183 -10.61 -18.07 15.70
N ALA A 184 -10.45 -18.34 14.42
CA ALA A 184 -9.23 -17.99 13.71
C ALA A 184 -9.13 -16.46 13.54
N MET A 185 -7.97 -15.90 13.82
CA MET A 185 -7.69 -14.47 13.71
C MET A 185 -6.32 -14.27 13.08
N ALA A 186 -6.26 -13.51 11.99
CA ALA A 186 -5.01 -13.10 11.38
C ALA A 186 -4.59 -11.73 11.91
N MET A 187 -3.35 -11.62 12.38
CA MET A 187 -2.85 -10.42 13.05
C MET A 187 -2.34 -9.36 12.08
N ASP A 188 -1.94 -9.78 10.87
CA ASP A 188 -1.50 -8.87 9.81
C ASP A 188 -2.04 -9.28 8.44
N ASP A 189 -1.84 -8.41 7.44
CA ASP A 189 -2.40 -8.61 6.09
C ASP A 189 -1.75 -9.79 5.34
N LEU A 190 -0.48 -10.13 5.60
CA LEU A 190 0.19 -11.26 4.92
C LEU A 190 -0.27 -12.59 5.52
N GLU A 191 -0.34 -12.68 6.85
CA GLU A 191 -0.91 -13.84 7.54
C GLU A 191 -2.36 -14.08 7.09
N ASN A 192 -3.16 -13.00 6.98
CA ASN A 192 -4.52 -13.07 6.47
C ASN A 192 -4.60 -13.66 5.06
N ALA A 193 -3.77 -13.17 4.15
CA ALA A 193 -3.70 -13.66 2.78
C ALA A 193 -3.28 -15.14 2.73
N GLU A 194 -2.30 -15.53 3.54
CA GLU A 194 -1.81 -16.90 3.63
C GLU A 194 -2.89 -17.85 4.14
N ILE A 195 -3.52 -17.55 5.26
CA ILE A 195 -4.58 -18.41 5.86
C ILE A 195 -5.76 -18.54 4.91
N LEU A 196 -6.23 -17.42 4.32
CA LEU A 196 -7.34 -17.44 3.34
C LEU A 196 -7.00 -18.34 2.16
N SER A 197 -5.79 -18.24 1.60
CA SER A 197 -5.37 -18.99 0.40
C SER A 197 -5.22 -20.49 0.66
N ARG A 198 -4.89 -20.90 1.90
CA ARG A 198 -4.63 -22.29 2.25
C ARG A 198 -5.83 -23.01 2.88
N THR A 199 -6.89 -22.28 3.20
CA THR A 199 -8.02 -22.84 3.97
C THR A 199 -9.24 -23.00 3.09
N PRO A 200 -9.56 -24.20 2.58
CA PRO A 200 -10.77 -24.41 1.79
C PRO A 200 -12.03 -24.03 2.56
N GLY A 201 -12.95 -23.30 1.94
CA GLY A 201 -14.16 -22.77 2.55
C GLY A 201 -13.93 -21.58 3.47
N ALA A 202 -12.72 -21.01 3.51
CA ALA A 202 -12.46 -19.79 4.26
C ALA A 202 -13.33 -18.64 3.74
N LEU A 203 -13.81 -17.81 4.67
CA LEU A 203 -14.43 -16.51 4.43
C LEU A 203 -13.65 -15.45 5.21
N GLY A 204 -13.26 -14.39 4.56
CA GLY A 204 -12.62 -13.24 5.20
C GLY A 204 -12.62 -12.01 4.28
N THR A 205 -11.92 -10.98 4.69
CA THR A 205 -11.75 -9.75 3.90
C THR A 205 -10.31 -9.59 3.44
N ILE A 206 -10.11 -8.97 2.29
CA ILE A 206 -8.80 -8.62 1.75
C ILE A 206 -8.92 -7.41 0.83
N SER A 207 -7.89 -6.57 0.78
CA SER A 207 -7.79 -5.50 -0.21
C SER A 207 -7.71 -6.11 -1.62
N SER A 208 -8.51 -5.60 -2.56
CA SER A 208 -8.48 -6.06 -3.96
C SER A 208 -7.09 -5.87 -4.58
N CYS A 209 -6.39 -4.80 -4.20
CA CYS A 209 -5.01 -4.59 -4.59
C CYS A 209 -4.10 -5.72 -4.12
N GLN A 210 -4.15 -6.08 -2.84
CA GLN A 210 -3.34 -7.18 -2.30
C GLN A 210 -3.68 -8.50 -2.96
N MET A 211 -4.96 -8.81 -3.11
CA MET A 211 -5.40 -10.04 -3.77
C MET A 211 -4.83 -10.17 -5.19
N ASN A 212 -4.87 -9.10 -5.97
CA ASN A 212 -4.42 -9.08 -7.35
C ASN A 212 -2.89 -9.09 -7.46
N THR A 213 -2.18 -8.27 -6.67
CA THR A 213 -0.72 -8.19 -6.71
C THR A 213 -0.06 -9.48 -6.25
N MET A 214 -0.64 -10.17 -5.27
CA MET A 214 -0.17 -11.48 -4.80
C MET A 214 -0.70 -12.64 -5.66
N LYS A 215 -1.59 -12.36 -6.65
CA LYS A 215 -2.20 -13.37 -7.55
C LYS A 215 -2.88 -14.50 -6.77
N LEU A 216 -3.61 -14.15 -5.72
CA LEU A 216 -4.32 -15.11 -4.90
C LEU A 216 -5.52 -15.70 -5.66
N GLY A 217 -5.65 -17.04 -5.64
CA GLY A 217 -6.76 -17.76 -6.29
C GLY A 217 -8.08 -17.70 -5.49
N LEU A 218 -8.36 -16.58 -4.81
CA LEU A 218 -9.56 -16.36 -4.01
C LEU A 218 -10.70 -15.84 -4.90
N GLN A 219 -11.92 -16.23 -4.59
CA GLN A 219 -13.12 -15.73 -5.26
C GLN A 219 -13.74 -14.62 -4.43
N GLN A 220 -14.10 -13.52 -5.08
CA GLN A 220 -14.87 -12.47 -4.42
C GLN A 220 -16.32 -12.93 -4.25
N ILE A 221 -16.91 -12.65 -3.09
CA ILE A 221 -18.33 -12.81 -2.84
C ILE A 221 -18.96 -11.44 -2.60
N ALA A 222 -20.00 -11.12 -3.36
CA ALA A 222 -20.67 -9.84 -3.25
C ALA A 222 -21.45 -9.73 -1.93
N ILE A 223 -21.45 -8.55 -1.33
CA ILE A 223 -22.36 -8.24 -0.22
C ILE A 223 -23.54 -7.45 -0.78
N GLU A 224 -24.75 -7.91 -0.51
CA GLU A 224 -25.95 -7.19 -0.93
C GLU A 224 -25.97 -5.81 -0.28
N ALA A 225 -26.15 -4.78 -1.10
CA ALA A 225 -26.31 -3.42 -0.60
C ALA A 225 -27.57 -3.39 0.30
N THR A 226 -27.45 -2.88 1.52
CA THR A 226 -28.64 -2.49 2.28
C THR A 226 -29.32 -1.40 1.51
N VAL A 227 -30.60 -1.59 1.19
CA VAL A 227 -31.47 -0.57 0.63
C VAL A 227 -31.76 0.47 1.72
N SER A 228 -30.74 1.20 2.16
CA SER A 228 -30.95 2.48 2.81
C SER A 228 -30.94 3.53 1.69
N ALA A 229 -32.11 3.79 1.19
CA ALA A 229 -32.42 4.48 -0.07
C ALA A 229 -32.15 6.00 -0.06
N THR A 230 -31.16 6.50 0.67
CA THR A 230 -30.89 7.95 0.75
C THR A 230 -29.47 8.37 0.41
N ALA A 231 -28.58 7.44 0.08
CA ALA A 231 -27.25 7.81 -0.39
C ALA A 231 -26.97 7.06 -1.70
N GLY A 232 -26.69 7.82 -2.76
CA GLY A 232 -26.46 7.28 -4.11
C GLY A 232 -25.41 6.16 -4.13
N THR A 233 -25.46 5.33 -5.16
CA THR A 233 -24.63 4.12 -5.39
C THR A 233 -23.12 4.29 -5.19
N ASP A 234 -22.64 5.52 -5.16
CA ASP A 234 -21.23 5.88 -4.99
C ASP A 234 -20.77 5.80 -3.51
N LEU A 235 -21.66 6.00 -2.55
CA LEU A 235 -21.33 6.00 -1.12
C LEU A 235 -21.10 4.57 -0.57
N ALA A 236 -21.82 3.57 -1.07
CA ALA A 236 -21.67 2.18 -0.64
C ALA A 236 -20.36 1.56 -1.14
N SER A 237 -19.94 1.87 -2.36
CA SER A 237 -18.64 1.42 -2.90
C SER A 237 -17.45 2.14 -2.24
N ARG A 238 -17.65 3.38 -1.78
CA ARG A 238 -16.65 4.16 -1.04
C ARG A 238 -16.50 3.71 0.41
N SER A 239 -17.58 3.24 1.04
CA SER A 239 -17.56 2.80 2.45
C SER A 239 -16.70 1.56 2.67
N LEU A 240 -16.56 0.69 1.67
CA LEU A 240 -15.72 -0.50 1.72
C LEU A 240 -14.41 -0.32 0.93
N SER A 241 -13.76 0.81 1.03
CA SER A 241 -12.44 1.02 0.44
C SER A 241 -11.45 1.52 1.47
N ARG A 242 -10.23 0.98 1.45
CA ARG A 242 -9.13 1.47 2.30
C ARG A 242 -8.23 2.39 1.51
N PRO A 243 -7.81 3.54 2.05
CA PRO A 243 -6.82 4.38 1.41
C PRO A 243 -5.44 3.71 1.47
N PHE A 244 -4.59 4.03 0.52
CA PHE A 244 -3.15 3.84 0.63
C PHE A 244 -2.52 5.21 0.76
N VAL A 245 -2.01 5.50 1.95
CA VAL A 245 -1.44 6.80 2.31
C VAL A 245 0.05 6.64 2.53
N VAL A 246 0.83 7.38 1.75
CA VAL A 246 2.26 7.57 2.01
C VAL A 246 2.39 8.60 3.10
N ILE A 247 3.15 8.27 4.14
CA ILE A 247 3.40 9.18 5.26
C ILE A 247 4.90 9.40 5.37
N ILE A 248 5.29 10.66 5.44
CA ILE A 248 6.67 11.12 5.61
C ILE A 248 6.76 12.12 6.75
N LYS A 249 7.95 12.38 7.26
CA LYS A 249 8.18 13.47 8.21
C LYS A 249 8.10 14.82 7.50
N ASP A 250 7.62 15.81 8.20
CA ASP A 250 7.77 17.20 7.79
C ASP A 250 9.28 17.50 7.65
N GLY A 251 9.66 18.17 6.57
CA GLY A 251 11.08 18.40 6.27
C GLY A 251 11.87 17.16 5.86
N ALA A 252 11.20 16.07 5.39
CA ALA A 252 11.86 14.87 4.88
C ALA A 252 13.00 15.22 3.90
N ARG A 253 14.10 14.44 3.94
CA ARG A 253 15.27 14.66 3.09
C ARG A 253 14.93 14.56 1.59
N PRO A 254 15.69 15.22 0.70
CA PRO A 254 15.38 15.29 -0.74
C PRO A 254 15.16 13.94 -1.41
N ALA A 255 15.96 12.92 -1.07
CA ALA A 255 15.81 11.58 -1.60
C ALA A 255 14.43 10.96 -1.28
N VAL A 256 13.93 11.14 -0.05
CA VAL A 256 12.60 10.68 0.36
C VAL A 256 11.51 11.38 -0.44
N ARG A 257 11.61 12.70 -0.62
CA ARG A 257 10.66 13.46 -1.45
C ARG A 257 10.66 12.99 -2.90
N HIS A 258 11.85 12.77 -3.48
CA HIS A 258 11.98 12.24 -4.84
C HIS A 258 11.31 10.86 -5.00
N PHE A 259 11.44 9.98 -4.01
CA PHE A 259 10.72 8.70 -4.02
C PHE A 259 9.21 8.90 -3.93
N VAL A 260 8.72 9.83 -3.11
CA VAL A 260 7.28 10.15 -3.02
C VAL A 260 6.77 10.72 -4.34
N ASP A 261 7.52 11.61 -4.98
CA ASP A 261 7.17 12.16 -6.30
C ASP A 261 7.06 11.05 -7.35
N PHE A 262 7.98 10.07 -7.32
CA PHE A 262 7.86 8.88 -8.16
C PHE A 262 6.55 8.11 -7.86
N LEU A 263 6.21 7.85 -6.60
CA LEU A 263 4.99 7.13 -6.23
C LEU A 263 3.71 7.81 -6.76
N LEU A 264 3.74 9.14 -6.95
CA LEU A 264 2.64 9.93 -7.51
C LEU A 264 2.68 10.05 -9.03
N SER A 265 3.77 9.61 -9.66
CA SER A 265 4.03 9.78 -11.10
C SER A 265 3.13 8.94 -11.98
N ALA A 266 3.08 9.29 -13.28
CA ALA A 266 2.41 8.50 -14.31
C ALA A 266 3.05 7.10 -14.46
N GLU A 267 4.35 6.97 -14.22
CA GLU A 267 5.07 5.70 -14.27
C GLU A 267 4.64 4.77 -13.14
N ALA A 268 4.61 5.23 -11.90
CA ALA A 268 4.10 4.45 -10.78
C ALA A 268 2.64 4.02 -11.01
N LYS A 269 1.79 4.92 -11.54
CA LYS A 269 0.41 4.57 -11.92
C LYS A 269 0.34 3.50 -13.01
N ARG A 270 1.29 3.46 -13.95
CA ARG A 270 1.40 2.38 -14.93
C ARG A 270 1.74 1.05 -14.24
N VAL A 271 2.77 1.04 -13.38
CA VAL A 271 3.14 -0.14 -12.59
C VAL A 271 1.94 -0.66 -11.78
N MET A 272 1.20 0.23 -11.11
CA MET A 272 -0.02 -0.14 -10.37
C MET A 272 -1.06 -0.83 -11.27
N ARG A 273 -1.27 -0.35 -12.50
CA ARG A 273 -2.18 -1.00 -13.46
C ARG A 273 -1.66 -2.36 -13.90
N ASP A 274 -0.37 -2.48 -14.19
CA ASP A 274 0.26 -3.72 -14.68
C ASP A 274 0.18 -4.84 -13.63
N VAL A 275 0.30 -4.51 -12.35
CA VAL A 275 0.11 -5.45 -11.24
C VAL A 275 -1.38 -5.59 -10.82
N LYS A 276 -2.30 -5.05 -11.60
CA LYS A 276 -3.76 -5.09 -11.36
C LYS A 276 -4.18 -4.49 -10.01
N CYS A 277 -3.50 -3.44 -9.60
CA CYS A 277 -3.84 -2.63 -8.43
C CYS A 277 -4.07 -1.16 -8.83
N PRO A 278 -5.03 -0.87 -9.72
CA PRO A 278 -5.38 0.51 -9.98
C PRO A 278 -6.04 1.07 -8.72
N LEU A 279 -5.36 2.00 -8.07
CA LEU A 279 -5.96 2.73 -6.97
C LEU A 279 -6.95 3.74 -7.54
N GLY A 280 -8.16 3.77 -6.99
CA GLY A 280 -9.12 4.81 -7.29
C GLY A 280 -8.56 6.18 -6.90
N SER A 281 -8.99 7.25 -7.60
CA SER A 281 -8.55 8.61 -7.28
C SER A 281 -8.86 8.96 -5.82
N ALA A 282 -7.89 9.60 -5.17
CA ALA A 282 -8.15 10.44 -4.01
C ALA A 282 -9.10 11.56 -4.47
N GLN A 283 -10.22 11.73 -3.81
CA GLN A 283 -11.15 12.83 -4.05
C GLN A 283 -11.01 13.84 -2.95
#